data_439d4adadced92b09e59187a6f6a6ba6
#
_entry.id   439d4adadced92b09e59187a6f6a6ba6
#
_cell.length_a   1.000
_cell.length_b   1.000
_cell.length_c   1.000
_cell.angle_alpha   90.00
_cell.angle_beta   90.00
_cell.angle_gamma   90.00
#
_symmetry.space_group_name_H-M   'P 1'
#
loop_
_entity.id
_entity.type
_entity.pdbx_description
1 polymer ?
#
loop_
_entity_poly.entity_id
_entity_poly.type
_entity_poly.pdbx_seq_one_letter_code
_entity_poly.pdbx_strand_id
1 'polypeptide(L)'
;MRGWLLPAALAAALASPGCKTALEKDAEAREPSALTADLVDYRNGLTMLREGRVDEAIQMLQAARAAYPRNAEVANALGLALLYKRDYKNSTKLFTEAIGLDPELIEAYNNRGVAAMEVGHFEEAEPDFQAVLARPKTAEHVNARFNLGLLRTRQLRWAEAERELTTVLVEDPGYLKAARERGLARMKLEDFKGALEDFLLVLREDPKDPVSNYNAALCLLTTDRRDLAVRYMERTVESAPDSDEAKKARRFLGGEPAQTGRER
;
A
#
# COMPACT_ATOMS: atom_id res chain seq x y z
N MET A 1 15.36 16.13 8.32
CA MET A 1 15.44 14.85 7.57
C MET A 1 14.01 14.34 7.47
N ARG A 2 13.41 14.45 6.28
CA ARG A 2 12.02 13.99 6.06
C ARG A 2 12.05 12.49 5.97
N GLY A 3 11.44 11.80 6.95
CA GLY A 3 11.29 10.35 6.97
C GLY A 3 10.60 9.88 5.70
N TRP A 4 11.17 8.88 5.08
CA TRP A 4 10.65 8.21 3.89
C TRP A 4 9.40 7.41 4.27
N LEU A 5 8.24 8.06 4.24
CA LEU A 5 6.97 7.34 4.19
C LEU A 5 6.83 6.82 2.77
N LEU A 6 7.09 5.54 2.58
CA LEU A 6 6.70 4.82 1.37
C LEU A 6 5.19 5.06 1.13
N PRO A 7 4.74 5.33 -0.10
CA PRO A 7 3.32 5.38 -0.40
C PRO A 7 2.64 4.11 0.13
N ALA A 8 1.52 4.25 0.84
CA ALA A 8 0.84 3.14 1.50
C ALA A 8 0.53 1.97 0.54
N ALA A 9 0.22 2.28 -0.71
CA ALA A 9 -0.01 1.30 -1.77
C ALA A 9 1.25 0.48 -2.13
N LEU A 10 2.45 1.10 -2.09
CA LEU A 10 3.69 0.42 -2.42
C LEU A 10 4.21 -0.48 -1.30
N ALA A 11 4.02 -0.09 -0.04
CA ALA A 11 4.41 -0.92 1.10
C ALA A 11 3.57 -2.22 1.19
N ALA A 12 2.41 -2.29 0.52
CA ALA A 12 1.60 -3.51 0.46
C ALA A 12 2.27 -4.64 -0.33
N ALA A 13 3.01 -4.30 -1.39
CA ALA A 13 3.64 -5.30 -2.25
C ALA A 13 4.87 -6.00 -1.63
N LEU A 14 5.47 -5.43 -0.56
CA LEU A 14 6.75 -5.93 -0.02
C LEU A 14 6.73 -6.40 1.44
N ALA A 15 5.61 -6.30 2.17
CA ALA A 15 5.64 -6.38 3.64
C ALA A 15 4.77 -7.46 4.28
N SER A 16 4.55 -8.60 3.63
CA SER A 16 3.99 -9.78 4.31
C SER A 16 5.11 -10.77 4.58
N PRO A 17 5.58 -10.96 5.84
CA PRO A 17 6.47 -12.05 6.19
C PRO A 17 5.67 -13.35 6.04
N GLY A 18 5.96 -14.12 5.01
CA GLY A 18 5.33 -15.41 4.72
C GLY A 18 4.58 -15.49 3.39
N CYS A 19 4.30 -14.39 2.73
CA CYS A 19 3.83 -14.41 1.35
C CYS A 19 5.04 -14.43 0.42
N LYS A 20 5.49 -15.62 0.01
CA LYS A 20 6.35 -15.73 -1.19
C LYS A 20 5.59 -15.07 -2.32
N THR A 21 6.21 -14.10 -2.99
CA THR A 21 5.61 -13.47 -4.17
C THR A 21 5.23 -14.55 -5.17
N ALA A 22 4.24 -14.32 -6.02
CA ALA A 22 3.89 -15.24 -7.10
C ALA A 22 5.15 -15.60 -7.92
N LEU A 23 6.07 -14.65 -8.08
CA LEU A 23 7.41 -14.84 -8.68
C LEU A 23 8.27 -15.88 -7.96
N GLU A 24 8.25 -15.95 -6.62
CA GLU A 24 9.00 -16.97 -5.87
C GLU A 24 8.35 -18.36 -5.99
N LYS A 25 7.03 -18.44 -6.09
CA LYS A 25 6.30 -19.70 -6.29
C LYS A 25 6.42 -20.21 -7.73
N ASP A 26 6.37 -19.31 -8.71
CA ASP A 26 6.54 -19.65 -10.11
C ASP A 26 8.00 -19.95 -10.47
N ALA A 27 8.97 -19.31 -9.79
CA ALA A 27 10.39 -19.63 -9.95
C ALA A 27 10.74 -21.02 -9.39
N GLU A 28 10.03 -21.49 -8.35
CA GLU A 28 10.18 -22.86 -7.83
C GLU A 28 9.43 -23.91 -8.68
N ALA A 29 8.39 -23.51 -9.44
CA ALA A 29 7.54 -24.42 -10.21
C ALA A 29 7.96 -24.59 -11.68
N ARG A 30 8.77 -23.67 -12.22
CA ARG A 30 9.35 -23.81 -13.57
C ARG A 30 10.73 -24.42 -13.44
N GLU A 31 10.97 -25.55 -14.13
CA GLU A 31 12.34 -26.02 -14.38
C GLU A 31 13.15 -24.83 -14.91
N PRO A 32 14.38 -24.59 -14.40
CA PRO A 32 15.19 -23.49 -14.86
C PRO A 32 15.46 -23.67 -16.36
N SER A 33 14.67 -23.06 -17.21
CA SER A 33 15.04 -22.85 -18.58
C SER A 33 16.38 -22.10 -18.58
N ALA A 34 17.25 -22.33 -19.55
CA ALA A 34 18.58 -21.71 -19.65
C ALA A 34 18.53 -20.15 -19.50
N LEU A 35 17.38 -19.53 -19.66
CA LEU A 35 17.13 -18.10 -19.43
C LEU A 35 17.25 -17.66 -17.95
N THR A 36 17.03 -18.53 -16.98
CA THR A 36 16.97 -18.13 -15.56
C THR A 36 18.35 -18.06 -14.89
N ALA A 37 19.35 -18.73 -15.43
CA ALA A 37 20.72 -18.69 -14.89
C ALA A 37 21.41 -17.32 -15.15
N ASP A 38 21.05 -16.63 -16.24
CA ASP A 38 21.72 -15.40 -16.68
C ASP A 38 21.07 -14.09 -16.14
N LEU A 39 19.92 -14.17 -15.45
CA LEU A 39 19.23 -12.99 -14.89
C LEU A 39 19.77 -12.56 -13.51
N VAL A 40 21.11 -12.64 -13.31
CA VAL A 40 21.73 -12.26 -12.03
C VAL A 40 21.43 -10.81 -11.66
N ASP A 41 21.55 -9.90 -12.61
CA ASP A 41 21.28 -8.46 -12.38
C ASP A 41 19.81 -8.20 -12.06
N TYR A 42 18.89 -8.93 -12.67
CA TYR A 42 17.46 -8.85 -12.35
C TYR A 42 17.18 -9.31 -10.92
N ARG A 43 17.70 -10.47 -10.50
CA ARG A 43 17.53 -10.98 -9.13
C ARG A 43 18.16 -10.08 -8.08
N ASN A 44 19.38 -9.58 -8.37
CA ASN A 44 20.06 -8.63 -7.51
C ASN A 44 19.25 -7.34 -7.39
N GLY A 45 18.72 -6.80 -8.49
CA GLY A 45 17.87 -5.63 -8.51
C GLY A 45 16.61 -5.79 -7.66
N LEU A 46 15.92 -6.95 -7.75
CA LEU A 46 14.76 -7.26 -6.91
C LEU A 46 15.14 -7.36 -5.41
N THR A 47 16.30 -7.94 -5.11
CA THR A 47 16.80 -8.03 -3.73
C THR A 47 17.07 -6.63 -3.17
N MET A 48 17.74 -5.78 -3.94
CA MET A 48 17.99 -4.38 -3.55
C MET A 48 16.70 -3.57 -3.34
N LEU A 49 15.66 -3.82 -4.16
CA LEU A 49 14.34 -3.21 -3.92
C LEU A 49 13.74 -3.62 -2.58
N ARG A 50 13.82 -4.90 -2.21
CA ARG A 50 13.34 -5.39 -0.91
C ARG A 50 14.11 -4.78 0.26
N GLU A 51 15.40 -4.51 0.07
CA GLU A 51 16.27 -3.84 1.06
C GLU A 51 16.10 -2.31 1.08
N GLY A 52 15.26 -1.73 0.21
CA GLY A 52 15.06 -0.29 0.09
C GLY A 52 16.22 0.45 -0.61
N ARG A 53 17.16 -0.24 -1.22
CA ARG A 53 18.32 0.28 -1.96
C ARG A 53 17.92 0.61 -3.39
N VAL A 54 17.03 1.60 -3.54
CA VAL A 54 16.33 1.88 -4.80
C VAL A 54 17.28 2.28 -5.93
N ASP A 55 18.27 3.14 -5.66
CA ASP A 55 19.20 3.61 -6.71
C ASP A 55 20.10 2.47 -7.23
N GLU A 56 20.53 1.58 -6.36
CA GLU A 56 21.31 0.40 -6.76
C GLU A 56 20.46 -0.61 -7.53
N ALA A 57 19.22 -0.80 -7.10
CA ALA A 57 18.25 -1.62 -7.82
C ALA A 57 18.01 -1.10 -9.25
N ILE A 58 17.88 0.21 -9.42
CA ILE A 58 17.73 0.83 -10.76
C ILE A 58 18.93 0.49 -11.64
N GLN A 59 20.16 0.61 -11.12
CA GLN A 59 21.39 0.28 -11.90
C GLN A 59 21.41 -1.18 -12.34
N MET A 60 21.12 -2.12 -11.44
CA MET A 60 21.06 -3.55 -11.76
C MET A 60 19.94 -3.86 -12.76
N LEU A 61 18.76 -3.30 -12.57
CA LEU A 61 17.63 -3.54 -13.47
C LEU A 61 17.82 -2.88 -14.84
N GLN A 62 18.56 -1.78 -14.94
CA GLN A 62 18.97 -1.19 -16.23
C GLN A 62 19.95 -2.10 -16.97
N ALA A 63 20.91 -2.71 -16.26
CA ALA A 63 21.82 -3.69 -16.84
C ALA A 63 21.05 -4.94 -17.32
N ALA A 64 20.15 -5.47 -16.51
CA ALA A 64 19.26 -6.56 -16.90
C ALA A 64 18.44 -6.22 -18.15
N ARG A 65 17.90 -5.00 -18.22
CA ARG A 65 17.12 -4.55 -19.38
C ARG A 65 17.98 -4.40 -20.65
N ALA A 66 19.21 -3.95 -20.52
CA ALA A 66 20.13 -3.88 -21.67
C ALA A 66 20.42 -5.27 -22.23
N ALA A 67 20.57 -6.28 -21.36
CA ALA A 67 20.76 -7.66 -21.76
C ALA A 67 19.49 -8.32 -22.31
N TYR A 68 18.31 -7.97 -21.74
CA TYR A 68 17.01 -8.59 -22.05
C TYR A 68 15.95 -7.53 -22.40
N PRO A 69 16.08 -6.80 -23.53
CA PRO A 69 15.24 -5.64 -23.83
C PRO A 69 13.78 -5.97 -24.10
N ARG A 70 13.45 -7.25 -24.36
CA ARG A 70 12.07 -7.72 -24.62
C ARG A 70 11.51 -8.60 -23.49
N ASN A 71 12.09 -8.53 -22.30
CA ASN A 71 11.59 -9.27 -21.15
C ASN A 71 10.60 -8.37 -20.36
N ALA A 72 9.34 -8.80 -20.30
CA ALA A 72 8.26 -8.06 -19.62
C ALA A 72 8.50 -7.92 -18.12
N GLU A 73 9.02 -8.97 -17.46
CA GLU A 73 9.29 -8.97 -16.01
C GLU A 73 10.40 -7.98 -15.66
N VAL A 74 11.46 -7.90 -16.48
CA VAL A 74 12.54 -6.92 -16.29
C VAL A 74 12.03 -5.50 -16.47
N ALA A 75 11.19 -5.26 -17.49
CA ALA A 75 10.57 -3.95 -17.71
C ALA A 75 9.67 -3.56 -16.51
N ASN A 76 8.85 -4.48 -16.02
CA ASN A 76 7.99 -4.28 -14.85
C ASN A 76 8.83 -3.99 -13.58
N ALA A 77 9.88 -4.76 -13.33
CA ALA A 77 10.73 -4.55 -12.16
C ALA A 77 11.46 -3.20 -12.18
N LEU A 78 11.99 -2.78 -13.34
CA LEU A 78 12.58 -1.44 -13.49
C LEU A 78 11.52 -0.34 -13.34
N GLY A 79 10.32 -0.55 -13.88
CA GLY A 79 9.17 0.33 -13.65
C GLY A 79 8.85 0.48 -12.17
N LEU A 80 8.85 -0.62 -11.42
CA LEU A 80 8.63 -0.63 -9.97
C LEU A 80 9.73 0.14 -9.22
N ALA A 81 11.01 -0.04 -9.59
CA ALA A 81 12.10 0.70 -8.99
C ALA A 81 11.97 2.22 -9.21
N LEU A 82 11.56 2.64 -10.42
CA LEU A 82 11.29 4.05 -10.72
C LEU A 82 10.04 4.58 -9.99
N LEU A 83 9.02 3.75 -9.79
CA LEU A 83 7.85 4.09 -8.98
C LEU A 83 8.26 4.39 -7.52
N TYR A 84 9.15 3.57 -6.94
CA TYR A 84 9.74 3.84 -5.62
C TYR A 84 10.53 5.15 -5.59
N LYS A 85 11.26 5.46 -6.67
CA LYS A 85 11.96 6.74 -6.83
C LYS A 85 11.02 7.92 -7.11
N ARG A 86 9.70 7.67 -7.25
CA ARG A 86 8.66 8.65 -7.63
C ARG A 86 8.83 9.21 -9.05
N ASP A 87 9.55 8.52 -9.91
CA ASP A 87 9.59 8.82 -11.34
C ASP A 87 8.38 8.17 -12.03
N TYR A 88 7.20 8.71 -11.74
CA TYR A 88 5.92 8.17 -12.21
C TYR A 88 5.80 8.15 -13.72
N LYS A 89 6.41 9.14 -14.40
CA LYS A 89 6.37 9.23 -15.86
C LYS A 89 7.10 8.07 -16.54
N ASN A 90 8.30 7.77 -16.09
CA ASN A 90 9.10 6.69 -16.69
C ASN A 90 8.62 5.32 -16.19
N SER A 91 8.14 5.20 -14.95
CA SER A 91 7.55 3.96 -14.45
C SER A 91 6.31 3.56 -15.26
N THR A 92 5.38 4.50 -15.53
CA THR A 92 4.18 4.23 -16.37
C THR A 92 4.54 3.75 -17.77
N LYS A 93 5.59 4.34 -18.40
CA LYS A 93 6.06 3.88 -19.72
C LYS A 93 6.54 2.42 -19.66
N LEU A 94 7.30 2.07 -18.63
CA LEU A 94 7.85 0.73 -18.49
C LEU A 94 6.77 -0.31 -18.18
N PHE A 95 5.78 0.03 -17.37
CA PHE A 95 4.63 -0.85 -17.16
C PHE A 95 3.80 -1.02 -18.43
N THR A 96 3.62 0.04 -19.20
CA THR A 96 2.93 -0.05 -20.51
C THR A 96 3.69 -0.92 -21.50
N GLU A 97 5.03 -0.83 -21.50
CA GLU A 97 5.86 -1.71 -22.30
C GLU A 97 5.78 -3.17 -21.82
N ALA A 98 5.85 -3.40 -20.50
CA ALA A 98 5.72 -4.73 -19.93
C ALA A 98 4.39 -5.40 -20.33
N ILE A 99 3.28 -4.67 -20.24
CA ILE A 99 1.95 -5.11 -20.68
C ILE A 99 1.92 -5.41 -22.19
N GLY A 100 2.62 -4.59 -22.98
CA GLY A 100 2.72 -4.81 -24.44
C GLY A 100 3.54 -6.04 -24.81
N LEU A 101 4.54 -6.39 -23.99
CA LEU A 101 5.38 -7.60 -24.15
C LEU A 101 4.68 -8.85 -23.64
N ASP A 102 4.01 -8.77 -22.52
CA ASP A 102 3.22 -9.85 -21.91
C ASP A 102 1.91 -9.30 -21.34
N PRO A 103 0.79 -9.42 -22.07
CA PRO A 103 -0.52 -9.00 -21.59
C PRO A 103 -1.04 -9.81 -20.39
N GLU A 104 -0.44 -10.96 -20.08
CA GLU A 104 -0.83 -11.76 -18.92
C GLU A 104 -0.04 -11.42 -17.64
N LEU A 105 0.94 -10.52 -17.73
CA LEU A 105 1.68 -10.02 -16.58
C LEU A 105 0.80 -9.06 -15.75
N ILE A 106 -0.03 -9.63 -14.88
CA ILE A 106 -1.05 -8.90 -14.11
C ILE A 106 -0.47 -7.89 -13.13
N GLU A 107 0.74 -8.13 -12.62
CA GLU A 107 1.47 -7.21 -11.74
C GLU A 107 1.75 -5.88 -12.44
N ALA A 108 1.99 -5.89 -13.76
CA ALA A 108 2.27 -4.67 -14.50
C ALA A 108 1.03 -3.75 -14.60
N TYR A 109 -0.16 -4.32 -14.71
CA TYR A 109 -1.41 -3.55 -14.62
C TYR A 109 -1.58 -2.94 -13.24
N ASN A 110 -1.45 -3.74 -12.18
CA ASN A 110 -1.56 -3.24 -10.81
C ASN A 110 -0.57 -2.09 -10.55
N ASN A 111 0.68 -2.25 -10.94
CA ASN A 111 1.72 -1.26 -10.76
C ASN A 111 1.48 0.01 -11.60
N ARG A 112 0.96 -0.11 -12.82
CA ARG A 112 0.60 1.05 -13.66
C ARG A 112 -0.56 1.83 -13.05
N GLY A 113 -1.58 1.13 -12.58
CA GLY A 113 -2.71 1.73 -11.86
C GLY A 113 -2.24 2.50 -10.61
N VAL A 114 -1.30 1.94 -9.83
CA VAL A 114 -0.70 2.64 -8.68
C VAL A 114 0.06 3.88 -9.14
N ALA A 115 0.86 3.82 -10.21
CA ALA A 115 1.58 4.97 -10.72
C ALA A 115 0.63 6.09 -11.17
N ALA A 116 -0.46 5.75 -11.87
CA ALA A 116 -1.49 6.70 -12.27
C ALA A 116 -2.21 7.33 -11.06
N MET A 117 -2.54 6.52 -10.06
CA MET A 117 -3.17 6.99 -8.83
C MET A 117 -2.28 7.97 -8.05
N GLU A 118 -0.95 7.76 -8.03
CA GLU A 118 0.00 8.64 -7.32
C GLU A 118 0.10 10.04 -7.95
N VAL A 119 -0.15 10.16 -9.25
CA VAL A 119 -0.20 11.47 -9.95
C VAL A 119 -1.62 12.04 -10.06
N GLY A 120 -2.63 11.36 -9.49
CA GLY A 120 -4.01 11.83 -9.49
C GLY A 120 -4.81 11.49 -10.76
N HIS A 121 -4.29 10.65 -11.63
CA HIS A 121 -4.98 10.19 -12.86
C HIS A 121 -5.90 9.00 -12.53
N PHE A 122 -6.94 9.27 -11.77
CA PHE A 122 -7.82 8.24 -11.21
C PHE A 122 -8.61 7.48 -12.28
N GLU A 123 -8.99 8.13 -13.38
CA GLU A 123 -9.68 7.53 -14.51
C GLU A 123 -8.80 6.53 -15.28
N GLU A 124 -7.48 6.71 -15.24
CA GLU A 124 -6.51 5.80 -15.85
C GLU A 124 -6.17 4.63 -14.91
N ALA A 125 -6.20 4.85 -13.60
CA ALA A 125 -5.86 3.83 -12.59
C ALA A 125 -6.93 2.75 -12.46
N GLU A 126 -8.20 3.13 -12.50
CA GLU A 126 -9.33 2.21 -12.25
C GLU A 126 -9.41 1.04 -13.25
N PRO A 127 -9.32 1.26 -14.58
CA PRO A 127 -9.32 0.17 -15.55
C PRO A 127 -8.21 -0.85 -15.33
N ASP A 128 -7.04 -0.43 -14.88
CA ASP A 128 -5.91 -1.30 -14.61
C ASP A 128 -6.20 -2.24 -13.44
N PHE A 129 -6.72 -1.73 -12.33
CA PHE A 129 -7.12 -2.58 -11.19
C PHE A 129 -8.27 -3.52 -11.57
N GLN A 130 -9.24 -3.04 -12.36
CA GLN A 130 -10.33 -3.88 -12.87
C GLN A 130 -9.82 -4.98 -13.81
N ALA A 131 -8.81 -4.69 -14.63
CA ALA A 131 -8.19 -5.67 -15.50
C ALA A 131 -7.53 -6.82 -14.71
N VAL A 132 -6.93 -6.54 -13.54
CA VAL A 132 -6.45 -7.59 -12.63
C VAL A 132 -7.60 -8.43 -12.12
N LEU A 133 -8.68 -7.79 -11.63
CA LEU A 133 -9.82 -8.47 -11.03
C LEU A 133 -10.67 -9.29 -12.03
N ALA A 134 -10.59 -8.96 -13.31
CA ALA A 134 -11.29 -9.71 -14.37
C ALA A 134 -10.62 -11.04 -14.74
N ARG A 135 -9.38 -11.27 -14.31
CA ARG A 135 -8.62 -12.50 -14.57
C ARG A 135 -8.92 -13.59 -13.54
N PRO A 136 -8.49 -14.84 -13.77
CA PRO A 136 -8.58 -15.89 -12.75
C PRO A 136 -7.93 -15.46 -11.42
N LYS A 137 -8.53 -15.85 -10.30
CA LYS A 137 -8.13 -15.37 -8.96
C LYS A 137 -6.68 -15.75 -8.65
N THR A 138 -5.89 -14.74 -8.32
CA THR A 138 -4.49 -14.84 -7.89
C THR A 138 -4.28 -14.02 -6.62
N ALA A 139 -3.08 -14.08 -6.03
CA ALA A 139 -2.71 -13.22 -4.89
C ALA A 139 -2.83 -11.72 -5.21
N GLU A 140 -2.63 -11.33 -6.48
CA GLU A 140 -2.73 -9.93 -6.93
C GLU A 140 -4.14 -9.35 -6.83
N HIS A 141 -5.19 -10.20 -6.76
CA HIS A 141 -6.57 -9.72 -6.59
C HIS A 141 -6.76 -8.95 -5.28
N VAL A 142 -6.17 -9.43 -4.20
CA VAL A 142 -6.24 -8.76 -2.89
C VAL A 142 -5.58 -7.40 -2.97
N ASN A 143 -4.41 -7.32 -3.61
CA ASN A 143 -3.67 -6.06 -3.81
C ASN A 143 -4.46 -5.08 -4.70
N ALA A 144 -4.98 -5.55 -5.84
CA ALA A 144 -5.76 -4.71 -6.75
C ALA A 144 -7.03 -4.18 -6.10
N ARG A 145 -7.72 -5.02 -5.31
CA ARG A 145 -8.91 -4.61 -4.57
C ARG A 145 -8.59 -3.61 -3.47
N PHE A 146 -7.48 -3.82 -2.75
CA PHE A 146 -6.99 -2.85 -1.79
C PHE A 146 -6.69 -1.50 -2.46
N ASN A 147 -6.02 -1.51 -3.61
CA ASN A 147 -5.72 -0.30 -4.38
C ASN A 147 -6.98 0.39 -4.91
N LEU A 148 -8.03 -0.36 -5.31
CA LEU A 148 -9.34 0.22 -5.61
C LEU A 148 -9.95 0.90 -4.38
N GLY A 149 -9.86 0.29 -3.21
CA GLY A 149 -10.29 0.91 -1.95
C GLY A 149 -9.56 2.23 -1.69
N LEU A 150 -8.24 2.27 -1.88
CA LEU A 150 -7.45 3.51 -1.77
C LEU A 150 -7.84 4.53 -2.83
N LEU A 151 -8.08 4.10 -4.07
CA LEU A 151 -8.55 4.97 -5.15
C LEU A 151 -9.88 5.63 -4.77
N ARG A 152 -10.86 4.86 -4.26
CA ARG A 152 -12.13 5.40 -3.78
C ARG A 152 -11.95 6.38 -2.63
N THR A 153 -11.03 6.10 -1.70
CA THR A 153 -10.66 7.02 -0.61
C THR A 153 -10.14 8.35 -1.15
N ARG A 154 -9.24 8.33 -2.14
CA ARG A 154 -8.70 9.55 -2.77
C ARG A 154 -9.76 10.33 -3.58
N GLN A 155 -10.76 9.63 -4.10
CA GLN A 155 -11.94 10.22 -4.75
C GLN A 155 -13.01 10.70 -3.75
N LEU A 156 -12.78 10.58 -2.44
CA LEU A 156 -13.73 10.87 -1.35
C LEU A 156 -15.02 10.02 -1.40
N ARG A 157 -14.97 8.87 -2.08
CA ARG A 157 -16.07 7.91 -2.24
C ARG A 157 -16.04 6.89 -1.09
N TRP A 158 -16.28 7.37 0.13
CA TRP A 158 -16.03 6.63 1.37
C TRP A 158 -16.80 5.31 1.48
N ALA A 159 -18.08 5.31 1.10
CA ALA A 159 -18.89 4.08 1.15
C ALA A 159 -18.42 2.99 0.17
N GLU A 160 -17.84 3.40 -0.96
CA GLU A 160 -17.26 2.46 -1.91
C GLU A 160 -15.90 1.97 -1.42
N ALA A 161 -15.08 2.86 -0.84
CA ALA A 161 -13.83 2.48 -0.20
C ALA A 161 -14.07 1.43 0.90
N GLU A 162 -15.05 1.64 1.77
CA GLU A 162 -15.42 0.68 2.81
C GLU A 162 -15.79 -0.69 2.23
N ARG A 163 -16.59 -0.73 1.15
CA ARG A 163 -16.98 -2.00 0.51
C ARG A 163 -15.79 -2.76 -0.05
N GLU A 164 -14.90 -2.07 -0.80
CA GLU A 164 -13.71 -2.71 -1.37
C GLU A 164 -12.77 -3.23 -0.27
N LEU A 165 -12.50 -2.41 0.75
CA LEU A 165 -11.64 -2.79 1.87
C LEU A 165 -12.25 -3.89 2.75
N THR A 166 -13.59 -3.93 2.87
CA THR A 166 -14.28 -5.04 3.54
C THR A 166 -14.07 -6.35 2.77
N THR A 167 -14.15 -6.32 1.45
CA THR A 167 -13.89 -7.51 0.64
C THR A 167 -12.44 -7.99 0.81
N VAL A 168 -11.47 -7.07 0.87
CA VAL A 168 -10.07 -7.41 1.20
C VAL A 168 -9.98 -8.16 2.53
N LEU A 169 -10.63 -7.65 3.57
CA LEU A 169 -10.58 -8.24 4.92
C LEU A 169 -11.40 -9.55 5.06
N VAL A 170 -12.35 -9.79 4.16
CA VAL A 170 -13.00 -11.11 4.06
C VAL A 170 -12.07 -12.13 3.44
N GLU A 171 -11.26 -11.72 2.45
CA GLU A 171 -10.30 -12.60 1.78
C GLU A 171 -9.02 -12.82 2.58
N ASP A 172 -8.53 -11.76 3.23
CA ASP A 172 -7.36 -11.76 4.11
C ASP A 172 -7.67 -10.95 5.39
N PRO A 173 -8.16 -11.60 6.44
CA PRO A 173 -8.44 -10.93 7.73
C PRO A 173 -7.22 -10.31 8.39
N GLY A 174 -6.01 -10.75 8.03
CA GLY A 174 -4.74 -10.22 8.53
C GLY A 174 -4.21 -9.00 7.78
N TYR A 175 -4.92 -8.50 6.77
CA TYR A 175 -4.48 -7.35 5.98
C TYR A 175 -4.67 -6.04 6.76
N LEU A 176 -3.79 -5.81 7.75
CA LEU A 176 -3.91 -4.69 8.72
C LEU A 176 -4.00 -3.31 8.06
N LYS A 177 -3.35 -3.14 6.89
CA LYS A 177 -3.46 -1.88 6.13
C LYS A 177 -4.89 -1.64 5.65
N ALA A 178 -5.58 -2.69 5.18
CA ALA A 178 -6.97 -2.57 4.78
C ALA A 178 -7.88 -2.27 5.97
N ALA A 179 -7.63 -2.86 7.14
CA ALA A 179 -8.36 -2.53 8.36
C ALA A 179 -8.17 -1.05 8.73
N ARG A 180 -6.94 -0.55 8.72
CA ARG A 180 -6.66 0.86 9.00
C ARG A 180 -7.37 1.80 8.02
N GLU A 181 -7.25 1.56 6.73
CA GLU A 181 -7.88 2.39 5.69
C GLU A 181 -9.41 2.30 5.75
N ARG A 182 -9.98 1.12 6.07
CA ARG A 182 -11.43 0.97 6.30
C ARG A 182 -11.89 1.76 7.52
N GLY A 183 -11.12 1.70 8.61
CA GLY A 183 -11.38 2.50 9.81
C GLY A 183 -11.42 4.00 9.49
N LEU A 184 -10.48 4.51 8.68
CA LEU A 184 -10.49 5.90 8.23
C LEU A 184 -11.72 6.23 7.36
N ALA A 185 -12.10 5.34 6.43
CA ALA A 185 -13.31 5.52 5.63
C ALA A 185 -14.58 5.52 6.50
N ARG A 186 -14.70 4.62 7.48
CA ARG A 186 -15.80 4.53 8.44
C ARG A 186 -15.91 5.78 9.31
N MET A 187 -14.80 6.37 9.74
CA MET A 187 -14.82 7.66 10.43
C MET A 187 -15.47 8.76 9.58
N LYS A 188 -15.17 8.79 8.27
CA LYS A 188 -15.80 9.75 7.34
C LYS A 188 -17.28 9.48 7.10
N LEU A 189 -17.73 8.26 7.31
CA LEU A 189 -19.14 7.84 7.28
C LEU A 189 -19.82 7.97 8.64
N GLU A 190 -19.12 8.52 9.65
CA GLU A 190 -19.55 8.64 11.03
C GLU A 190 -19.83 7.28 11.75
N ASP A 191 -19.41 6.16 11.16
CA ASP A 191 -19.40 4.86 11.84
C ASP A 191 -18.17 4.74 12.77
N PHE A 192 -18.20 5.51 13.86
CA PHE A 192 -17.10 5.54 14.83
C PHE A 192 -16.93 4.22 15.58
N LYS A 193 -18.01 3.43 15.73
CA LYS A 193 -17.92 2.12 16.36
C LYS A 193 -17.18 1.13 15.48
N GLY A 194 -17.57 0.99 14.23
CA GLY A 194 -16.89 0.11 13.28
C GLY A 194 -15.45 0.56 13.01
N ALA A 195 -15.20 1.88 12.97
CA ALA A 195 -13.86 2.44 12.85
C ALA A 195 -12.97 2.05 14.05
N LEU A 196 -13.49 2.15 15.27
CA LEU A 196 -12.75 1.74 16.47
C LEU A 196 -12.39 0.26 16.43
N GLU A 197 -13.31 -0.61 16.01
CA GLU A 197 -13.05 -2.06 15.87
C GLU A 197 -11.89 -2.31 14.89
N ASP A 198 -11.85 -1.60 13.76
CA ASP A 198 -10.78 -1.69 12.77
C ASP A 198 -9.43 -1.21 13.32
N PHE A 199 -9.38 -0.07 14.01
CA PHE A 199 -8.14 0.40 14.63
C PHE A 199 -7.66 -0.51 15.75
N LEU A 200 -8.57 -1.07 16.56
CA LEU A 200 -8.21 -2.05 17.58
C LEU A 200 -7.67 -3.36 16.98
N LEU A 201 -8.16 -3.77 15.81
CA LEU A 201 -7.59 -4.90 15.07
C LEU A 201 -6.13 -4.63 14.71
N VAL A 202 -5.82 -3.44 14.18
CA VAL A 202 -4.44 -3.04 13.87
C VAL A 202 -3.59 -3.02 15.15
N LEU A 203 -4.08 -2.41 16.22
CA LEU A 203 -3.34 -2.22 17.48
C LEU A 203 -3.13 -3.52 18.28
N ARG A 204 -3.82 -4.59 17.95
CA ARG A 204 -3.55 -5.93 18.50
C ARG A 204 -2.22 -6.48 18.00
N GLU A 205 -1.91 -6.25 16.73
CA GLU A 205 -0.70 -6.74 16.05
C GLU A 205 0.44 -5.73 16.12
N ASP A 206 0.12 -4.44 15.95
CA ASP A 206 1.05 -3.32 16.10
C ASP A 206 0.55 -2.30 17.11
N PRO A 207 0.80 -2.51 18.41
CA PRO A 207 0.39 -1.60 19.49
C PRO A 207 0.98 -0.18 19.37
N LYS A 208 1.99 0.00 18.53
CA LYS A 208 2.70 1.28 18.36
C LYS A 208 2.28 2.05 17.12
N ASP A 209 1.32 1.55 16.29
CA ASP A 209 0.86 2.29 15.11
C ASP A 209 0.26 3.63 15.51
N PRO A 210 0.91 4.76 15.17
CA PRO A 210 0.47 6.08 15.67
C PRO A 210 -0.86 6.52 15.06
N VAL A 211 -1.12 6.12 13.81
CA VAL A 211 -2.36 6.45 13.10
C VAL A 211 -3.55 5.77 13.78
N SER A 212 -3.43 4.47 14.08
CA SER A 212 -4.50 3.71 14.73
C SER A 212 -4.70 4.14 16.18
N ASN A 213 -3.62 4.39 16.94
CA ASN A 213 -3.74 4.92 18.32
C ASN A 213 -4.49 6.27 18.32
N TYR A 214 -4.08 7.22 17.48
CA TYR A 214 -4.70 8.53 17.41
C TYR A 214 -6.19 8.45 17.01
N ASN A 215 -6.50 7.70 15.96
CA ASN A 215 -7.87 7.59 15.46
C ASN A 215 -8.78 6.76 16.38
N ALA A 216 -8.27 5.74 17.05
CA ALA A 216 -9.01 5.04 18.12
C ALA A 216 -9.38 6.01 19.26
N ALA A 217 -8.46 6.90 19.65
CA ALA A 217 -8.76 7.94 20.63
C ALA A 217 -9.88 8.87 20.15
N LEU A 218 -9.85 9.31 18.88
CA LEU A 218 -10.93 10.14 18.33
C LEU A 218 -12.29 9.41 18.37
N CYS A 219 -12.33 8.14 17.99
CA CYS A 219 -13.56 7.34 18.07
C CYS A 219 -14.07 7.20 19.52
N LEU A 220 -13.17 7.03 20.49
CA LEU A 220 -13.54 6.95 21.91
C LEU A 220 -14.12 8.27 22.44
N LEU A 221 -13.67 9.41 21.95
CA LEU A 221 -14.23 10.72 22.32
C LEU A 221 -15.68 10.89 21.87
N THR A 222 -16.09 10.26 20.76
CA THR A 222 -17.50 10.32 20.31
C THR A 222 -18.45 9.51 21.18
N THR A 223 -17.93 8.60 22.01
CA THR A 223 -18.69 7.74 22.94
C THR A 223 -18.47 8.13 24.41
N ASP A 224 -17.96 9.33 24.66
CA ASP A 224 -17.66 9.88 26.01
C ASP A 224 -16.67 9.04 26.85
N ARG A 225 -15.84 8.25 26.18
CA ARG A 225 -14.78 7.44 26.81
C ARG A 225 -13.46 8.20 26.91
N ARG A 226 -13.52 9.40 27.49
CA ARG A 226 -12.40 10.35 27.53
C ARG A 226 -11.18 9.79 28.24
N ASP A 227 -11.35 9.02 29.30
CA ASP A 227 -10.27 8.37 30.06
C ASP A 227 -9.44 7.43 29.19
N LEU A 228 -10.10 6.65 28.35
CA LEU A 228 -9.42 5.76 27.40
C LEU A 228 -8.80 6.55 26.23
N ALA A 229 -9.49 7.55 25.73
CA ALA A 229 -8.97 8.39 24.65
C ALA A 229 -7.64 9.04 25.05
N VAL A 230 -7.53 9.55 26.28
CA VAL A 230 -6.27 10.10 26.81
C VAL A 230 -5.14 9.07 26.74
N ARG A 231 -5.37 7.83 27.16
CA ARG A 231 -4.34 6.76 27.12
C ARG A 231 -3.87 6.46 25.69
N TYR A 232 -4.77 6.44 24.72
CA TYR A 232 -4.41 6.23 23.32
C TYR A 232 -3.66 7.44 22.73
N MET A 233 -4.02 8.67 23.13
CA MET A 233 -3.27 9.88 22.75
C MET A 233 -1.83 9.86 23.33
N GLU A 234 -1.68 9.46 24.59
CA GLU A 234 -0.36 9.30 25.23
C GLU A 234 0.49 8.27 24.49
N ARG A 235 -0.06 7.09 24.17
CA ARG A 235 0.62 6.08 23.36
C ARG A 235 1.05 6.61 21.99
N THR A 236 0.22 7.42 21.34
CA THR A 236 0.56 8.05 20.06
C THR A 236 1.82 8.91 20.20
N VAL A 237 1.90 9.71 21.28
CA VAL A 237 3.04 10.58 21.55
C VAL A 237 4.30 9.77 21.89
N GLU A 238 4.16 8.69 22.65
CA GLU A 238 5.26 7.82 23.05
C GLU A 238 5.84 7.02 21.87
N SER A 239 4.96 6.45 21.04
CA SER A 239 5.37 5.55 19.96
C SER A 239 6.00 6.26 18.77
N ALA A 240 5.54 7.47 18.45
CA ALA A 240 5.99 8.22 17.28
C ALA A 240 6.02 9.73 17.55
N PRO A 241 6.93 10.22 18.41
CA PRO A 241 6.91 11.59 18.94
C PRO A 241 6.97 12.68 17.86
N ASP A 242 7.54 12.40 16.70
CA ASP A 242 7.69 13.37 15.62
C ASP A 242 6.56 13.29 14.57
N SER A 243 5.63 12.34 14.71
CA SER A 243 4.50 12.17 13.79
C SER A 243 3.51 13.34 13.88
N ASP A 244 2.72 13.53 12.83
CA ASP A 244 1.67 14.54 12.84
C ASP A 244 0.54 14.16 13.79
N GLU A 245 0.28 12.88 13.98
CA GLU A 245 -0.66 12.35 14.96
C GLU A 245 -0.21 12.69 16.38
N ALA A 246 1.08 12.54 16.70
CA ALA A 246 1.63 12.91 18.02
C ALA A 246 1.54 14.41 18.28
N LYS A 247 1.75 15.25 17.27
CA LYS A 247 1.57 16.71 17.41
C LYS A 247 0.13 17.06 17.74
N LYS A 248 -0.84 16.44 17.05
CA LYS A 248 -2.27 16.61 17.30
C LYS A 248 -2.67 16.09 18.70
N ALA A 249 -2.13 14.93 19.08
CA ALA A 249 -2.37 14.32 20.39
C ALA A 249 -1.85 15.21 21.53
N ARG A 250 -0.64 15.80 21.42
CA ARG A 250 -0.11 16.75 22.41
C ARG A 250 -0.99 17.98 22.59
N ARG A 251 -1.53 18.54 21.51
CA ARG A 251 -2.46 19.67 21.60
C ARG A 251 -3.70 19.29 22.42
N PHE A 252 -4.27 18.13 22.13
CA PHE A 252 -5.43 17.63 22.89
C PHE A 252 -5.08 17.42 24.37
N LEU A 253 -3.95 16.79 24.69
CA LEU A 253 -3.48 16.56 26.06
C LEU A 253 -3.15 17.87 26.78
N GLY A 254 -2.70 18.91 26.07
CA GLY A 254 -2.50 20.28 26.57
C GLY A 254 -3.77 21.10 26.76
N GLY A 255 -4.94 20.52 26.51
CA GLY A 255 -6.24 21.18 26.73
C GLY A 255 -6.87 21.80 25.47
N GLU A 256 -6.25 21.69 24.29
CA GLU A 256 -6.87 22.08 23.04
C GLU A 256 -7.91 21.02 22.60
N PRO A 257 -9.04 21.43 21.99
CA PRO A 257 -10.04 20.48 21.50
C PRO A 257 -9.46 19.61 20.38
N ALA A 258 -9.76 18.30 20.39
CA ALA A 258 -9.38 17.43 19.30
C ALA A 258 -10.07 17.85 18.00
N GLN A 259 -9.32 17.96 16.91
CA GLN A 259 -9.89 18.21 15.59
C GLN A 259 -10.56 16.92 15.08
N THR A 260 -11.82 16.73 15.46
CA THR A 260 -12.67 15.66 14.93
C THR A 260 -13.14 16.09 13.54
N GLY A 261 -12.43 15.80 12.50
CA GLY A 261 -12.70 15.92 11.05
C GLY A 261 -14.02 16.49 10.50
N ARG A 262 -14.69 17.39 11.22
CA ARG A 262 -15.79 18.22 10.72
C ARG A 262 -15.22 19.48 10.06
N GLU A 263 -14.40 19.30 9.04
CA GLU A 263 -14.21 20.36 8.05
C GLU A 263 -15.32 20.21 7.01
N ARG A 264 -16.11 21.28 6.91
CA ARG A 264 -17.30 21.41 6.05
C ARG A 264 -16.94 21.37 4.56
#